data_ee56e70a0a208462f67ff6e83cbe741a
#
_entry.id   ee56e70a0a208462f67ff6e83cbe741a
#
_cell.length_a   1.000
_cell.length_b   1.000
_cell.length_c   1.000
_cell.angle_alpha   90.00
_cell.angle_beta   90.00
_cell.angle_gamma   90.00
#
_symmetry.space_group_name_H-M   'P 1'
#
loop_
_entity.id
_entity.type
_entity.pdbx_description
1 polymer ?
#
loop_
_entity_poly.entity_id
_entity_poly.type
_entity_poly.pdbx_seq_one_letter_code
_entity_poly.pdbx_strand_id
1 'polypeptide(L)'
;MYDPGKNGHETAELVIPWVLDWLNNNSGKPGREQWFMHLHLWDTHAPARTPKDVSNPFLTMPLSDDWIDQAQIDDQRKNRIGPHSAMEVSGYNDTGAKGAAISNVRTTDDFKRNIDNYDLSLLYADRHIGMVLDKLRVLGIYEETAIIITSDHGEDLGEMGIYNEHGQSDYHTTHIPFIIKWPGIKGGTICRGLHYNVDLIPTLMELLGGWRSLPIPRVCGEGPAPLYDGESFAPDLLTGSSKTGREFLVMSQCAHVCQRSVRFADWLYIRTYHDGYHLCSDDQLYCIADDPHQINDLANQYPEVCWHGAWYLEHWLATQMKKMSPNCTDDPLWRVIGEGGPFHCKGYLADYCDRLEHTDRSWAAEELKKRHPNELYPPHDPHIR
;
A
#
# COMPACT_ATOMS: atom_id res chain seq x y z
N MET A 1 3.55 4.56 -23.27
CA MET A 1 4.83 4.31 -24.00
C MET A 1 5.94 4.61 -23.01
N TYR A 2 6.73 3.63 -22.63
CA TYR A 2 7.82 3.79 -21.65
C TYR A 2 8.93 4.64 -22.26
N ASP A 3 9.33 5.73 -21.57
CA ASP A 3 10.51 6.51 -21.93
C ASP A 3 11.70 6.01 -21.10
N PRO A 4 12.63 5.24 -21.69
CA PRO A 4 13.76 4.67 -20.96
C PRO A 4 14.74 5.72 -20.40
N GLY A 5 14.56 6.99 -20.77
CA GLY A 5 15.36 8.11 -20.25
C GLY A 5 14.90 8.67 -18.90
N LYS A 6 13.70 8.29 -18.41
CA LYS A 6 13.09 8.85 -17.20
C LYS A 6 12.81 7.84 -16.09
N ASN A 7 13.23 6.61 -16.23
CA ASN A 7 13.10 5.54 -15.23
C ASN A 7 11.65 5.18 -14.81
N GLY A 8 10.64 5.53 -15.64
CA GLY A 8 9.24 5.19 -15.36
C GLY A 8 8.58 5.96 -14.22
N HIS A 9 9.18 7.09 -13.79
CA HIS A 9 8.66 7.93 -12.70
C HIS A 9 8.09 9.26 -13.24
N GLU A 10 7.40 9.19 -14.35
CA GLU A 10 6.81 10.36 -15.00
C GLU A 10 5.57 10.84 -14.22
N THR A 11 5.49 12.16 -14.04
CA THR A 11 4.35 12.82 -13.42
C THR A 11 3.15 12.89 -14.36
N ALA A 12 1.97 13.14 -13.81
CA ALA A 12 0.73 13.23 -14.57
C ALA A 12 0.80 14.23 -15.74
N GLU A 13 1.49 15.37 -15.55
CA GLU A 13 1.66 16.38 -16.61
C GLU A 13 2.38 15.85 -17.86
N LEU A 14 3.25 14.85 -17.68
CA LEU A 14 3.98 14.23 -18.78
C LEU A 14 3.19 13.10 -19.42
N VAL A 15 2.43 12.35 -18.63
CA VAL A 15 1.69 11.15 -19.07
C VAL A 15 0.35 11.51 -19.71
N ILE A 16 -0.41 12.42 -19.10
CA ILE A 16 -1.77 12.71 -19.53
C ILE A 16 -1.89 13.23 -20.97
N PRO A 17 -1.00 14.11 -21.49
CA PRO A 17 -1.06 14.50 -22.89
C PRO A 17 -1.03 13.32 -23.87
N TRP A 18 -0.22 12.29 -23.58
CA TRP A 18 -0.17 11.07 -24.39
C TRP A 18 -1.46 10.27 -24.32
N VAL A 19 -2.08 10.19 -23.13
CA VAL A 19 -3.38 9.55 -22.92
C VAL A 19 -4.47 10.25 -23.73
N LEU A 20 -4.53 11.60 -23.67
CA LEU A 20 -5.53 12.39 -24.39
C LEU A 20 -5.37 12.25 -25.91
N ASP A 21 -4.14 12.28 -26.41
CA ASP A 21 -3.86 12.06 -27.84
C ASP A 21 -4.24 10.64 -28.26
N TRP A 22 -3.87 9.64 -27.45
CA TRP A 22 -4.25 8.25 -27.75
C TRP A 22 -5.76 8.06 -27.80
N LEU A 23 -6.52 8.59 -26.85
CA LEU A 23 -7.98 8.56 -26.83
C LEU A 23 -8.56 9.21 -28.09
N ASN A 24 -8.04 10.37 -28.48
CA ASN A 24 -8.47 11.09 -29.66
C ASN A 24 -8.26 10.29 -30.95
N ASN A 25 -7.18 9.53 -31.02
CA ASN A 25 -6.78 8.82 -32.23
C ASN A 25 -7.28 7.39 -32.32
N ASN A 26 -7.68 6.76 -31.20
CA ASN A 26 -7.96 5.33 -31.15
C ASN A 26 -9.35 4.96 -30.62
N SER A 27 -9.99 5.77 -29.79
CA SER A 27 -11.29 5.43 -29.22
C SER A 27 -12.45 5.85 -30.11
N GLY A 28 -13.57 5.13 -30.07
CA GLY A 28 -14.80 5.45 -30.79
C GLY A 28 -14.70 5.42 -32.33
N LYS A 29 -13.65 4.81 -32.88
CA LYS A 29 -13.45 4.67 -34.33
C LYS A 29 -13.91 3.30 -34.83
N PRO A 30 -14.43 3.20 -36.06
CA PRO A 30 -14.77 1.91 -36.65
C PRO A 30 -13.64 0.91 -36.59
N GLY A 31 -13.90 -0.28 -36.05
CA GLY A 31 -12.89 -1.34 -35.83
C GLY A 31 -12.00 -1.14 -34.60
N ARG A 32 -12.29 -0.14 -33.76
CA ARG A 32 -11.59 0.16 -32.51
C ARG A 32 -12.59 0.47 -31.39
N GLU A 33 -13.72 -0.22 -31.39
CA GLU A 33 -14.79 -0.05 -30.40
C GLU A 33 -14.43 -0.58 -29.03
N GLN A 34 -13.54 -1.59 -28.99
CA GLN A 34 -13.05 -2.19 -27.74
C GLN A 34 -11.60 -1.82 -27.51
N TRP A 35 -11.31 -1.32 -26.33
CA TRP A 35 -9.97 -1.00 -25.89
C TRP A 35 -9.84 -1.17 -24.38
N PHE A 36 -8.60 -1.32 -23.93
CA PHE A 36 -8.21 -1.33 -22.53
C PHE A 36 -7.05 -0.35 -22.34
N MET A 37 -7.11 0.43 -21.28
CA MET A 37 -6.05 1.35 -20.90
C MET A 37 -5.74 1.17 -19.40
N HIS A 38 -4.49 0.94 -19.07
CA HIS A 38 -3.98 1.04 -17.72
C HIS A 38 -3.16 2.33 -17.63
N LEU A 39 -3.57 3.22 -16.73
CA LEU A 39 -2.90 4.48 -16.45
C LEU A 39 -2.34 4.42 -15.04
N HIS A 40 -1.02 4.49 -14.92
CA HIS A 40 -0.31 4.50 -13.65
C HIS A 40 0.33 5.87 -13.45
N LEU A 41 0.04 6.51 -12.32
CA LEU A 41 0.55 7.83 -11.94
C LEU A 41 1.44 7.68 -10.72
N TRP A 42 2.57 8.39 -10.73
CA TRP A 42 3.57 8.36 -9.66
C TRP A 42 3.56 9.62 -8.77
N ASP A 43 2.59 10.49 -8.95
CA ASP A 43 2.58 11.81 -8.32
C ASP A 43 2.51 11.75 -6.79
N THR A 44 1.78 10.78 -6.24
CA THR A 44 1.59 10.61 -4.80
C THR A 44 2.70 9.82 -4.12
N HIS A 45 3.53 9.12 -4.90
CA HIS A 45 4.65 8.36 -4.33
C HIS A 45 5.70 9.28 -3.73
N ALA A 46 6.25 8.93 -2.58
CA ALA A 46 7.29 9.70 -1.92
C ALA A 46 8.60 9.77 -2.74
N PRO A 47 9.29 10.92 -2.76
CA PRO A 47 8.82 12.23 -2.35
C PRO A 47 7.73 12.74 -3.29
N ALA A 48 6.72 13.45 -2.76
CA ALA A 48 5.64 14.02 -3.57
C ALA A 48 6.19 14.77 -4.79
N ARG A 49 5.70 14.41 -5.98
CA ARG A 49 6.33 14.81 -7.26
C ARG A 49 5.62 15.96 -7.95
N THR A 50 4.77 16.67 -7.24
CA THR A 50 4.11 17.88 -7.77
C THR A 50 5.15 18.91 -8.18
N PRO A 51 5.03 19.53 -9.37
CA PRO A 51 5.92 20.61 -9.80
C PRO A 51 5.93 21.76 -8.81
N LYS A 52 7.12 22.37 -8.61
CA LYS A 52 7.34 23.41 -7.57
C LYS A 52 6.56 24.70 -7.79
N ASP A 53 6.12 24.96 -9.00
CA ASP A 53 5.34 26.13 -9.40
C ASP A 53 3.83 25.95 -9.17
N VAL A 54 3.40 24.76 -8.79
CA VAL A 54 2.00 24.50 -8.42
C VAL A 54 1.73 25.05 -7.03
N SER A 55 0.77 25.97 -6.95
CA SER A 55 0.33 26.53 -5.66
C SER A 55 -0.31 25.50 -4.77
N ASN A 56 0.16 25.40 -3.53
CA ASN A 56 -0.42 24.51 -2.53
C ASN A 56 -1.53 25.22 -1.75
N PRO A 57 -2.81 24.85 -1.97
CA PRO A 57 -3.93 25.49 -1.27
C PRO A 57 -4.03 25.08 0.20
N PHE A 58 -3.43 23.96 0.59
CA PHE A 58 -3.54 23.39 1.94
C PHE A 58 -2.69 24.15 2.98
N LEU A 59 -1.65 24.88 2.56
CA LEU A 59 -0.76 25.61 3.48
C LEU A 59 -1.48 26.59 4.42
N THR A 60 -2.63 27.13 4.00
CA THR A 60 -3.43 28.07 4.80
C THR A 60 -4.66 27.44 5.43
N MET A 61 -4.90 26.15 5.18
CA MET A 61 -6.02 25.41 5.74
C MET A 61 -5.58 24.67 7.02
N PRO A 62 -6.45 24.51 8.03
CA PRO A 62 -6.17 23.58 9.12
C PRO A 62 -6.09 22.16 8.57
N LEU A 63 -5.42 21.27 9.31
CA LEU A 63 -5.53 19.83 9.02
C LEU A 63 -7.00 19.41 9.13
N SER A 64 -7.40 18.51 8.24
CA SER A 64 -8.75 17.94 8.27
C SER A 64 -8.95 16.99 9.47
N ASP A 65 -7.85 16.39 9.92
CA ASP A 65 -7.78 15.53 11.07
C ASP A 65 -6.51 15.84 11.86
N ASP A 66 -6.66 16.32 13.10
CA ASP A 66 -5.57 16.71 13.99
C ASP A 66 -5.39 15.62 15.07
N TRP A 67 -4.92 14.46 14.61
CA TRP A 67 -4.81 13.26 15.45
C TRP A 67 -3.48 13.13 16.21
N ILE A 68 -2.48 13.97 15.89
CA ILE A 68 -1.15 13.92 16.52
C ILE A 68 -0.78 15.29 17.10
N ASP A 69 -0.42 15.31 18.36
CA ASP A 69 0.08 16.50 19.04
C ASP A 69 1.62 16.51 19.17
N GLN A 70 2.18 17.58 19.74
CA GLN A 70 3.62 17.70 19.92
C GLN A 70 4.19 16.63 20.85
N ALA A 71 3.45 16.22 21.88
CA ALA A 71 3.90 15.20 22.83
C ALA A 71 4.01 13.83 22.14
N GLN A 72 3.08 13.53 21.26
CA GLN A 72 3.11 12.30 20.44
C GLN A 72 4.25 12.31 19.42
N ILE A 73 4.53 13.46 18.79
CA ILE A 73 5.70 13.59 17.90
C ILE A 73 7.01 13.39 18.70
N ASP A 74 7.12 14.00 19.88
CA ASP A 74 8.28 13.86 20.73
C ASP A 74 8.47 12.41 21.20
N ASP A 75 7.37 11.70 21.50
CA ASP A 75 7.37 10.27 21.82
C ASP A 75 7.82 9.42 20.62
N GLN A 76 7.27 9.67 19.45
CA GLN A 76 7.68 8.97 18.22
C GLN A 76 9.17 9.16 17.95
N ARG A 77 9.68 10.39 18.06
CA ARG A 77 11.09 10.69 17.85
C ARG A 77 12.01 9.96 18.83
N LYS A 78 11.56 9.74 20.05
CA LYS A 78 12.32 9.08 21.10
C LYS A 78 12.22 7.56 21.05
N ASN A 79 11.03 7.05 20.80
CA ASN A 79 10.68 5.66 21.07
C ASN A 79 10.36 4.84 19.80
N ARG A 80 10.01 5.50 18.66
CA ARG A 80 9.81 4.80 17.39
C ARG A 80 11.10 4.77 16.60
N ILE A 81 11.55 3.55 16.34
CA ILE A 81 12.82 3.26 15.66
C ILE A 81 12.51 2.63 14.32
N GLY A 82 13.40 2.79 13.39
CA GLY A 82 13.31 2.21 12.06
C GLY A 82 13.48 3.25 10.95
N PRO A 83 13.80 2.81 9.76
CA PRO A 83 13.77 3.66 8.57
C PRO A 83 12.37 4.25 8.40
N HIS A 84 12.30 5.46 7.86
CA HIS A 84 11.06 6.23 7.70
C HIS A 84 10.38 6.65 9.02
N SER A 85 11.05 6.51 10.16
CA SER A 85 10.58 7.11 11.42
C SER A 85 10.64 8.64 11.38
N ALA A 86 10.04 9.30 12.38
CA ALA A 86 10.03 10.77 12.49
C ALA A 86 11.44 11.41 12.46
N MET A 87 12.49 10.67 12.79
CA MET A 87 13.88 11.11 12.70
C MET A 87 14.56 10.74 11.37
N GLU A 88 13.97 9.87 10.57
CA GLU A 88 14.61 9.23 9.42
C GLU A 88 13.60 9.06 8.26
N VAL A 89 12.85 10.12 7.97
CA VAL A 89 11.78 10.12 6.95
C VAL A 89 12.26 9.66 5.56
N SER A 90 13.53 9.88 5.23
CA SER A 90 14.13 9.43 3.97
C SER A 90 14.70 7.99 4.01
N GLY A 91 14.43 7.24 5.07
CA GLY A 91 14.92 5.87 5.26
C GLY A 91 16.44 5.78 5.44
N TYR A 92 17.03 4.66 5.03
CA TYR A 92 18.49 4.43 5.15
C TYR A 92 19.33 5.36 4.28
N ASN A 93 18.78 5.83 3.19
CA ASN A 93 19.49 6.68 2.22
C ASN A 93 19.22 8.17 2.48
N ASP A 94 19.57 8.68 3.66
CA ASP A 94 19.44 10.11 3.98
C ASP A 94 20.47 10.97 3.20
N THR A 95 20.54 10.76 1.91
CA THR A 95 21.36 11.56 0.98
C THR A 95 20.65 12.83 0.56
N GLY A 96 19.58 13.22 1.29
CA GLY A 96 18.90 14.49 1.06
C GLY A 96 18.55 14.67 -0.41
N ALA A 97 17.60 13.89 -0.92
CA ALA A 97 17.01 14.22 -2.22
C ALA A 97 16.62 15.70 -2.18
N LYS A 98 17.33 16.53 -2.94
CA LYS A 98 17.17 17.99 -2.96
C LYS A 98 15.80 18.33 -3.54
N GLY A 99 14.80 18.36 -2.70
CA GLY A 99 13.44 18.76 -3.08
C GLY A 99 12.45 18.38 -2.01
N ALA A 100 11.59 19.04 -1.58
CA ALA A 100 10.32 18.95 -0.88
C ALA A 100 10.13 17.90 0.26
N ALA A 101 10.84 16.81 0.32
CA ALA A 101 10.69 15.83 1.40
C ALA A 101 11.30 16.39 2.71
N ILE A 102 10.50 16.39 3.77
CA ILE A 102 10.95 16.71 5.12
C ILE A 102 11.81 15.53 5.58
N SER A 103 13.10 15.76 5.83
CA SER A 103 14.00 14.71 6.29
C SER A 103 13.78 14.34 7.76
N ASN A 104 13.00 15.12 8.48
CA ASN A 104 12.70 14.98 9.91
C ASN A 104 11.37 15.64 10.24
N VAL A 105 10.52 14.98 11.01
CA VAL A 105 9.34 15.58 11.63
C VAL A 105 9.67 15.91 13.09
N ARG A 106 9.71 17.19 13.43
CA ARG A 106 10.09 17.70 14.77
C ARG A 106 8.94 18.38 15.47
N THR A 107 8.05 18.98 14.71
CA THR A 107 6.96 19.81 15.21
C THR A 107 5.66 19.43 14.51
N THR A 108 4.54 19.85 15.11
CA THR A 108 3.22 19.75 14.46
C THR A 108 3.17 20.52 13.14
N ASP A 109 3.95 21.59 12.99
CA ASP A 109 4.08 22.31 11.70
C ASP A 109 4.83 21.47 10.64
N ASP A 110 5.85 20.69 11.04
CA ASP A 110 6.52 19.77 10.10
C ASP A 110 5.57 18.65 9.70
N PHE A 111 4.82 18.11 10.66
CA PHE A 111 3.80 17.10 10.41
C PHE A 111 2.73 17.63 9.42
N LYS A 112 2.15 18.80 9.73
CA LYS A 112 1.18 19.44 8.84
C LYS A 112 1.73 19.61 7.43
N ARG A 113 2.96 20.11 7.31
CA ARG A 113 3.59 20.31 6.01
C ARG A 113 3.76 19.02 5.23
N ASN A 114 4.01 17.91 5.93
CA ASN A 114 4.09 16.59 5.33
C ASN A 114 2.73 16.19 4.72
N ILE A 115 1.65 16.31 5.48
CA ILE A 115 0.28 16.05 5.02
C ILE A 115 -0.09 16.98 3.86
N ASP A 116 0.13 18.29 4.00
CA ASP A 116 -0.18 19.29 2.96
C ASP A 116 0.52 18.99 1.61
N ASN A 117 1.72 18.44 1.64
CA ASN A 117 2.45 18.06 0.44
C ASN A 117 1.87 16.78 -0.21
N TYR A 118 1.47 15.82 0.60
CA TYR A 118 0.80 14.63 0.12
C TYR A 118 -0.56 14.98 -0.50
N ASP A 119 -1.37 15.78 0.19
CA ASP A 119 -2.67 16.26 -0.29
C ASP A 119 -2.54 17.05 -1.61
N LEU A 120 -1.49 17.88 -1.73
CA LEU A 120 -1.22 18.58 -2.98
C LEU A 120 -0.93 17.60 -4.12
N SER A 121 -0.16 16.56 -3.87
CA SER A 121 0.16 15.57 -4.90
C SER A 121 -1.07 14.78 -5.34
N LEU A 122 -1.94 14.44 -4.38
CA LEU A 122 -3.22 13.80 -4.66
C LEU A 122 -4.16 14.71 -5.47
N LEU A 123 -4.30 15.98 -5.06
CA LEU A 123 -5.06 16.99 -5.80
C LEU A 123 -4.54 17.18 -7.22
N TYR A 124 -3.23 17.14 -7.39
CA TYR A 124 -2.59 17.28 -8.69
C TYR A 124 -2.92 16.08 -9.60
N ALA A 125 -2.79 14.86 -9.10
CA ALA A 125 -3.17 13.65 -9.81
C ALA A 125 -4.67 13.64 -10.15
N ASP A 126 -5.54 14.00 -9.20
CA ASP A 126 -7.00 14.06 -9.38
C ASP A 126 -7.40 15.02 -10.52
N ARG A 127 -6.81 16.21 -10.58
CA ARG A 127 -7.06 17.17 -11.67
C ARG A 127 -6.69 16.58 -13.04
N HIS A 128 -5.61 15.85 -13.13
CA HIS A 128 -5.18 15.21 -14.37
C HIS A 128 -6.06 14.02 -14.75
N ILE A 129 -6.51 13.23 -13.78
CA ILE A 129 -7.54 12.20 -14.00
C ILE A 129 -8.82 12.87 -14.51
N GLY A 130 -9.22 14.00 -13.92
CA GLY A 130 -10.35 14.80 -14.38
C GLY A 130 -10.27 15.15 -15.87
N MET A 131 -9.09 15.55 -16.38
CA MET A 131 -8.89 15.82 -17.80
C MET A 131 -9.16 14.61 -18.70
N VAL A 132 -8.81 13.41 -18.24
CA VAL A 132 -9.13 12.15 -18.98
C VAL A 132 -10.63 11.91 -18.99
N LEU A 133 -11.30 12.08 -17.85
CA LEU A 133 -12.75 11.91 -17.76
C LEU A 133 -13.50 12.92 -18.64
N ASP A 134 -13.04 14.17 -18.67
CA ASP A 134 -13.60 15.20 -19.54
C ASP A 134 -13.38 14.88 -21.03
N LYS A 135 -12.22 14.33 -21.37
CA LYS A 135 -11.96 13.86 -22.74
C LYS A 135 -12.93 12.77 -23.16
N LEU A 136 -13.22 11.80 -22.29
CA LEU A 136 -14.23 10.76 -22.58
C LEU A 136 -15.62 11.36 -22.81
N ARG A 137 -16.01 12.40 -22.04
CA ARG A 137 -17.27 13.14 -22.24
C ARG A 137 -17.32 13.86 -23.58
N VAL A 138 -16.24 14.57 -23.92
CA VAL A 138 -16.13 15.28 -25.22
C VAL A 138 -16.21 14.31 -26.40
N LEU A 139 -15.65 13.12 -26.26
CA LEU A 139 -15.73 12.06 -27.27
C LEU A 139 -17.10 11.34 -27.31
N GLY A 140 -17.99 11.61 -26.36
CA GLY A 140 -19.30 10.97 -26.26
C GLY A 140 -19.28 9.51 -25.83
N ILE A 141 -18.18 9.03 -25.28
CA ILE A 141 -17.99 7.61 -24.88
C ILE A 141 -17.93 7.41 -23.37
N TYR A 142 -18.10 8.44 -22.55
CA TYR A 142 -17.99 8.36 -21.10
C TYR A 142 -18.98 7.35 -20.51
N GLU A 143 -20.24 7.34 -20.96
CA GLU A 143 -21.26 6.44 -20.40
C GLU A 143 -21.00 4.97 -20.75
N GLU A 144 -20.39 4.71 -21.89
CA GLU A 144 -20.07 3.37 -22.39
C GLU A 144 -18.72 2.85 -21.90
N THR A 145 -17.92 3.69 -21.23
CA THR A 145 -16.61 3.32 -20.72
C THR A 145 -16.71 2.87 -19.25
N ALA A 146 -16.22 1.68 -18.97
CA ALA A 146 -15.93 1.26 -17.60
C ALA A 146 -14.71 2.01 -17.08
N ILE A 147 -14.79 2.56 -15.87
CA ILE A 147 -13.72 3.34 -15.24
C ILE A 147 -13.48 2.76 -13.86
N ILE A 148 -12.21 2.45 -13.56
CA ILE A 148 -11.77 1.96 -12.26
C ILE A 148 -10.65 2.86 -11.79
N ILE A 149 -10.77 3.39 -10.58
CA ILE A 149 -9.75 4.18 -9.91
C ILE A 149 -9.38 3.42 -8.64
N THR A 150 -8.11 3.10 -8.49
CA THR A 150 -7.57 2.37 -7.35
C THR A 150 -6.09 2.69 -7.16
N SER A 151 -5.48 2.17 -6.11
CA SER A 151 -4.02 2.18 -5.92
C SER A 151 -3.51 0.76 -5.67
N ASP A 152 -2.21 0.56 -5.74
CA ASP A 152 -1.51 -0.68 -5.39
C ASP A 152 -1.37 -0.84 -3.87
N HIS A 153 -1.09 0.24 -3.14
CA HIS A 153 -1.03 0.33 -1.69
C HIS A 153 -1.46 1.73 -1.22
N GLY A 154 -1.59 1.90 0.08
CA GLY A 154 -1.74 3.18 0.73
C GLY A 154 -0.40 3.73 1.22
N GLU A 155 -0.41 4.68 2.15
CA GLU A 155 0.79 5.38 2.64
C GLU A 155 0.63 5.74 4.11
N ASP A 156 1.66 5.48 4.93
CA ASP A 156 1.75 6.01 6.29
C ASP A 156 2.25 7.45 6.26
N LEU A 157 1.54 8.32 6.93
CA LEU A 157 1.87 9.74 7.04
C LEU A 157 2.18 10.17 8.48
N GLY A 158 2.55 9.21 9.31
CA GLY A 158 2.86 9.34 10.73
C GLY A 158 2.26 8.21 11.58
N GLU A 159 1.32 7.45 10.99
CA GLU A 159 0.76 6.27 11.62
C GLU A 159 1.85 5.22 11.87
N MET A 160 1.72 4.48 12.93
CA MET A 160 2.74 3.53 13.40
C MET A 160 4.12 4.16 13.67
N GLY A 161 4.25 5.49 13.55
CA GLY A 161 5.50 6.23 13.60
C GLY A 161 6.30 6.20 12.29
N ILE A 162 5.66 5.83 11.19
CA ILE A 162 6.23 5.76 9.83
C ILE A 162 5.73 6.93 9.01
N TYR A 163 6.60 7.52 8.21
CA TYR A 163 6.33 8.70 7.40
C TYR A 163 6.71 8.47 5.95
N ASN A 164 5.76 8.72 5.04
CA ASN A 164 5.93 8.68 3.59
C ASN A 164 6.46 7.33 3.08
N GLU A 165 5.93 6.25 3.65
CA GLU A 165 6.28 4.89 3.24
C GLU A 165 5.16 3.91 3.60
N HIS A 166 5.11 2.79 2.91
CA HIS A 166 4.22 1.67 3.16
C HIS A 166 4.98 0.58 3.95
N GLY A 167 5.47 0.96 5.13
CA GLY A 167 6.48 0.21 5.85
C GLY A 167 5.99 -1.04 6.56
N GLN A 168 4.70 -1.13 6.90
CA GLN A 168 4.13 -2.23 7.68
C GLN A 168 2.87 -2.82 7.03
N SER A 169 2.34 -3.90 7.61
CA SER A 169 1.06 -4.50 7.20
C SER A 169 -0.10 -3.92 8.01
N ASP A 170 -0.13 -2.59 8.15
CA ASP A 170 -1.11 -1.81 8.88
C ASP A 170 -2.34 -1.47 8.03
N TYR A 171 -3.28 -0.70 8.61
CA TYR A 171 -4.50 -0.33 7.93
C TYR A 171 -4.27 0.69 6.81
N HIS A 172 -3.43 1.69 7.03
CA HIS A 172 -3.23 2.78 6.08
C HIS A 172 -2.50 2.32 4.82
N THR A 173 -1.57 1.38 4.95
CA THR A 173 -0.85 0.81 3.81
C THR A 173 -1.66 -0.24 3.05
N THR A 174 -2.58 -0.96 3.72
CA THR A 174 -3.32 -2.07 3.12
C THR A 174 -4.74 -1.72 2.68
N HIS A 175 -5.32 -0.62 3.18
CA HIS A 175 -6.66 -0.16 2.80
C HIS A 175 -6.59 0.82 1.64
N ILE A 176 -6.75 0.30 0.43
CA ILE A 176 -6.66 1.07 -0.81
C ILE A 176 -8.02 1.65 -1.24
N PRO A 177 -8.06 2.81 -1.92
CA PRO A 177 -9.27 3.30 -2.56
C PRO A 177 -9.70 2.37 -3.70
N PHE A 178 -11.01 2.19 -3.86
CA PHE A 178 -11.57 1.46 -4.99
C PHE A 178 -12.88 2.10 -5.44
N ILE A 179 -12.85 2.74 -6.59
CA ILE A 179 -14.00 3.41 -7.20
C ILE A 179 -14.24 2.77 -8.56
N ILE A 180 -15.46 2.33 -8.81
CA ILE A 180 -15.84 1.74 -10.10
C ILE A 180 -17.08 2.42 -10.67
N LYS A 181 -16.98 2.88 -11.93
CA LYS A 181 -18.09 3.19 -12.80
C LYS A 181 -18.18 2.10 -13.86
N TRP A 182 -19.35 1.47 -13.97
CA TRP A 182 -19.58 0.45 -14.98
C TRP A 182 -20.79 0.82 -15.85
N PRO A 183 -20.73 0.65 -17.19
CA PRO A 183 -21.84 0.94 -18.08
C PRO A 183 -23.13 0.23 -17.64
N GLY A 184 -24.23 0.99 -17.55
CA GLY A 184 -25.54 0.45 -17.17
C GLY A 184 -25.75 0.19 -15.67
N ILE A 185 -24.74 0.37 -14.83
CA ILE A 185 -24.86 0.25 -13.37
C ILE A 185 -25.11 1.62 -12.75
N LYS A 186 -26.11 1.68 -11.85
CA LYS A 186 -26.41 2.91 -11.10
C LYS A 186 -25.30 3.20 -10.09
N GLY A 187 -24.72 4.39 -10.18
CA GLY A 187 -23.73 4.87 -9.22
C GLY A 187 -24.30 5.31 -7.86
N GLY A 188 -23.41 5.75 -6.95
CA GLY A 188 -23.78 6.25 -5.63
C GLY A 188 -23.97 5.17 -4.55
N THR A 189 -23.54 3.95 -4.82
CA THR A 189 -23.57 2.85 -3.85
C THR A 189 -22.21 2.70 -3.18
N ILE A 190 -22.21 2.40 -1.88
CA ILE A 190 -21.02 2.03 -1.11
C ILE A 190 -21.12 0.55 -0.77
N CYS A 191 -20.18 -0.25 -1.25
CA CYS A 191 -20.00 -1.63 -0.83
C CYS A 191 -19.10 -1.67 0.41
N ARG A 192 -19.58 -2.32 1.49
CA ARG A 192 -18.86 -2.41 2.77
C ARG A 192 -18.26 -3.78 3.03
N GLY A 193 -18.35 -4.70 2.09
CA GLY A 193 -17.74 -6.02 2.17
C GLY A 193 -16.22 -5.94 2.19
N LEU A 194 -15.58 -6.89 2.84
CA LEU A 194 -14.12 -7.02 2.82
C LEU A 194 -13.69 -7.73 1.53
N HIS A 195 -12.95 -7.02 0.70
CA HIS A 195 -12.48 -7.49 -0.60
C HIS A 195 -10.96 -7.33 -0.74
N TYR A 196 -10.34 -8.24 -1.49
CA TYR A 196 -8.94 -8.12 -1.90
C TYR A 196 -8.81 -7.41 -3.25
N ASN A 197 -7.66 -6.80 -3.50
CA ASN A 197 -7.29 -6.31 -4.84
C ASN A 197 -7.31 -7.44 -5.90
N VAL A 198 -6.98 -8.67 -5.53
CA VAL A 198 -7.06 -9.86 -6.41
C VAL A 198 -8.50 -10.23 -6.83
N ASP A 199 -9.52 -9.68 -6.17
CA ASP A 199 -10.93 -9.86 -6.53
C ASP A 199 -11.34 -9.09 -7.78
N LEU A 200 -10.51 -8.10 -8.19
CA LEU A 200 -10.79 -7.29 -9.37
C LEU A 200 -10.89 -8.14 -10.64
N ILE A 201 -9.95 -9.03 -10.88
CA ILE A 201 -9.93 -9.82 -12.12
C ILE A 201 -11.17 -10.73 -12.24
N PRO A 202 -11.52 -11.59 -11.26
CA PRO A 202 -12.75 -12.38 -11.35
C PRO A 202 -14.01 -11.51 -11.48
N THR A 203 -14.05 -10.34 -10.85
CA THR A 203 -15.18 -9.39 -10.99
C THR A 203 -15.29 -8.86 -12.41
N LEU A 204 -14.19 -8.41 -13.02
CA LEU A 204 -14.16 -7.95 -14.40
C LEU A 204 -14.57 -9.06 -15.38
N MET A 205 -14.06 -10.27 -15.17
CA MET A 205 -14.40 -11.40 -16.02
C MET A 205 -15.89 -11.73 -15.98
N GLU A 206 -16.52 -11.65 -14.80
CA GLU A 206 -17.96 -11.87 -14.66
C GLU A 206 -18.76 -10.74 -15.35
N LEU A 207 -18.39 -9.48 -15.11
CA LEU A 207 -19.05 -8.33 -15.73
C LEU A 207 -18.95 -8.31 -17.26
N LEU A 208 -17.85 -8.81 -17.81
CA LEU A 208 -17.63 -8.94 -19.25
C LEU A 208 -18.31 -10.20 -19.85
N GLY A 209 -18.96 -11.03 -19.06
CA GLY A 209 -19.61 -12.26 -19.50
C GLY A 209 -18.66 -13.37 -19.95
N GLY A 210 -17.35 -13.24 -19.67
CA GLY A 210 -16.29 -14.03 -20.26
C GLY A 210 -15.69 -15.18 -19.45
N TRP A 211 -16.16 -15.45 -18.24
CA TRP A 211 -15.60 -16.47 -17.36
C TRP A 211 -15.47 -17.87 -17.97
N ARG A 212 -16.44 -18.25 -18.81
CA ARG A 212 -16.56 -19.61 -19.34
C ARG A 212 -15.92 -19.80 -20.71
N SER A 213 -15.49 -18.71 -21.36
CA SER A 213 -15.08 -18.73 -22.76
C SER A 213 -13.61 -18.43 -23.03
N LEU A 214 -12.81 -18.02 -22.02
CA LEU A 214 -11.40 -17.72 -22.23
C LEU A 214 -10.50 -18.91 -21.93
N PRO A 215 -9.61 -19.30 -22.84
CA PRO A 215 -8.54 -20.22 -22.53
C PRO A 215 -7.51 -19.49 -21.64
N ILE A 216 -7.62 -19.66 -20.34
CA ILE A 216 -6.67 -19.06 -19.40
C ILE A 216 -5.48 -20.01 -19.27
N PRO A 217 -4.24 -19.55 -19.51
CA PRO A 217 -3.05 -20.37 -19.32
C PRO A 217 -2.95 -20.83 -17.86
N ARG A 218 -2.77 -22.12 -17.65
CA ARG A 218 -2.47 -22.68 -16.33
C ARG A 218 -1.07 -22.23 -15.94
N VAL A 219 -0.96 -21.49 -14.84
CA VAL A 219 0.33 -20.96 -14.39
C VAL A 219 1.14 -22.02 -13.64
N CYS A 220 0.52 -23.04 -13.02
CA CYS A 220 1.20 -24.15 -12.35
C CYS A 220 0.35 -25.43 -12.37
N GLY A 221 0.82 -26.47 -13.03
CA GLY A 221 0.39 -27.85 -12.87
C GLY A 221 -0.88 -28.30 -13.63
N GLU A 222 -0.99 -29.62 -13.84
CA GLU A 222 -2.12 -30.28 -14.49
C GLU A 222 -3.24 -30.55 -13.47
N GLY A 223 -4.34 -29.80 -13.51
CA GLY A 223 -5.54 -30.03 -12.69
C GLY A 223 -6.58 -28.93 -12.88
N PRO A 224 -7.84 -29.13 -12.48
CA PRO A 224 -8.81 -28.04 -12.36
C PRO A 224 -8.50 -27.23 -11.09
N ALA A 225 -7.44 -26.39 -11.14
CA ALA A 225 -7.16 -25.45 -10.06
C ALA A 225 -8.17 -24.28 -10.13
N PRO A 226 -8.54 -23.65 -9.01
CA PRO A 226 -9.21 -22.38 -9.06
C PRO A 226 -8.33 -21.43 -9.87
N LEU A 227 -8.93 -20.81 -10.89
CA LEU A 227 -8.22 -19.96 -11.85
C LEU A 227 -7.71 -18.66 -11.20
N TYR A 228 -8.27 -18.31 -10.04
CA TYR A 228 -7.94 -17.10 -9.30
C TYR A 228 -8.04 -17.34 -7.80
N ASP A 229 -7.24 -16.64 -7.01
CA ASP A 229 -7.35 -16.60 -5.56
C ASP A 229 -8.45 -15.62 -5.11
N GLY A 230 -8.86 -14.70 -5.99
CA GLY A 230 -9.91 -13.72 -5.76
C GLY A 230 -11.32 -14.28 -5.94
N GLU A 231 -12.30 -13.57 -5.37
CA GLU A 231 -13.73 -13.83 -5.46
C GLU A 231 -14.44 -12.62 -6.09
N SER A 232 -15.35 -12.89 -7.02
CA SER A 232 -16.09 -11.82 -7.70
C SER A 232 -17.08 -11.13 -6.77
N PHE A 233 -17.09 -9.79 -6.78
CA PHE A 233 -18.12 -8.95 -6.17
C PHE A 233 -19.04 -8.29 -7.21
N ALA A 234 -19.05 -8.78 -8.45
CA ALA A 234 -19.96 -8.31 -9.49
C ALA A 234 -21.44 -8.32 -9.07
N PRO A 235 -21.94 -9.33 -8.30
CA PRO A 235 -23.33 -9.30 -7.82
C PRO A 235 -23.68 -8.04 -7.00
N ASP A 236 -22.75 -7.53 -6.18
CA ASP A 236 -22.99 -6.33 -5.39
C ASP A 236 -23.04 -5.08 -6.28
N LEU A 237 -22.16 -5.01 -7.28
CA LEU A 237 -22.19 -3.93 -8.26
C LEU A 237 -23.50 -3.90 -9.05
N LEU A 238 -23.95 -5.07 -9.52
CA LEU A 238 -25.16 -5.18 -10.36
C LEU A 238 -26.46 -4.90 -9.59
N THR A 239 -26.50 -5.22 -8.31
CA THR A 239 -27.71 -5.07 -7.49
C THR A 239 -27.71 -3.85 -6.58
N GLY A 240 -26.55 -3.17 -6.44
CA GLY A 240 -26.38 -2.09 -5.48
C GLY A 240 -26.45 -2.58 -4.03
N SER A 241 -26.08 -3.83 -3.79
CA SER A 241 -26.06 -4.45 -2.46
C SER A 241 -24.65 -4.46 -1.87
N SER A 242 -24.53 -4.94 -0.64
CA SER A 242 -23.24 -5.20 0.02
C SER A 242 -23.33 -6.54 0.74
N LYS A 243 -23.54 -7.60 -0.04
CA LYS A 243 -23.76 -8.97 0.47
C LYS A 243 -22.57 -9.89 0.25
N THR A 244 -21.72 -9.53 -0.70
CA THR A 244 -20.46 -10.24 -0.91
C THR A 244 -19.39 -9.67 0.05
N GLY A 245 -18.29 -10.36 0.14
CA GLY A 245 -17.19 -10.00 1.04
C GLY A 245 -16.87 -11.14 1.99
N ARG A 246 -15.70 -11.05 2.59
CA ARG A 246 -15.17 -12.08 3.49
C ARG A 246 -15.41 -11.69 4.94
N GLU A 247 -15.43 -12.69 5.82
CA GLU A 247 -15.44 -12.49 7.26
C GLU A 247 -14.13 -11.83 7.74
N PHE A 248 -13.02 -12.17 7.11
CA PHE A 248 -11.71 -11.61 7.41
C PHE A 248 -10.84 -11.54 6.16
N LEU A 249 -9.82 -10.67 6.19
CA LEU A 249 -8.75 -10.58 5.19
C LEU A 249 -7.40 -10.80 5.86
N VAL A 250 -6.48 -11.45 5.15
CA VAL A 250 -5.07 -11.56 5.54
C VAL A 250 -4.22 -10.79 4.54
N MET A 251 -3.50 -9.79 5.01
CA MET A 251 -2.56 -9.02 4.22
C MET A 251 -1.12 -9.40 4.60
N SER A 252 -0.18 -9.17 3.71
CA SER A 252 1.24 -9.51 3.94
C SER A 252 2.14 -8.37 3.46
N GLN A 253 3.14 -8.05 4.28
CA GLN A 253 4.26 -7.17 3.93
C GLN A 253 5.55 -7.99 4.03
N CYS A 254 6.44 -7.85 3.04
CA CYS A 254 7.73 -8.55 3.04
C CYS A 254 8.88 -7.73 2.42
N ALA A 255 8.63 -6.47 2.06
CA ALA A 255 9.65 -5.58 1.50
C ALA A 255 10.39 -4.77 2.58
N HIS A 256 9.68 -4.20 3.54
CA HIS A 256 10.23 -3.42 4.65
C HIS A 256 10.29 -4.21 5.96
N VAL A 257 9.28 -5.00 6.22
CA VAL A 257 9.15 -5.93 7.36
C VAL A 257 8.68 -7.28 6.84
N CYS A 258 8.73 -8.34 7.65
CA CYS A 258 7.96 -9.55 7.37
C CYS A 258 6.80 -9.62 8.36
N GLN A 259 5.63 -9.22 7.91
CA GLN A 259 4.41 -9.19 8.71
C GLN A 259 3.24 -9.81 7.96
N ARG A 260 2.29 -10.32 8.73
CA ARG A 260 0.92 -10.57 8.27
C ARG A 260 -0.07 -9.90 9.20
N SER A 261 -1.04 -9.23 8.62
CA SER A 261 -2.16 -8.68 9.36
C SER A 261 -3.47 -9.37 9.01
N VAL A 262 -4.39 -9.34 9.95
CA VAL A 262 -5.74 -9.88 9.79
C VAL A 262 -6.75 -8.80 10.12
N ARG A 263 -7.54 -8.38 9.13
CA ARG A 263 -8.67 -7.47 9.28
C ARG A 263 -9.94 -8.29 9.48
N PHE A 264 -10.64 -8.14 10.62
CA PHE A 264 -11.90 -8.83 10.93
C PHE A 264 -12.76 -7.94 11.85
N ALA A 265 -14.06 -7.92 11.63
CA ALA A 265 -14.98 -6.98 12.30
C ALA A 265 -14.35 -5.54 12.34
N ASP A 266 -14.16 -4.94 13.49
CA ASP A 266 -13.52 -3.63 13.66
C ASP A 266 -12.04 -3.72 14.04
N TRP A 267 -11.45 -4.91 14.03
CA TRP A 267 -10.11 -5.18 14.49
C TRP A 267 -9.11 -5.36 13.36
N LEU A 268 -7.89 -4.92 13.60
CA LEU A 268 -6.70 -5.29 12.85
C LEU A 268 -5.69 -5.92 13.81
N TYR A 269 -5.38 -7.19 13.62
CA TYR A 269 -4.33 -7.92 14.29
C TYR A 269 -3.11 -8.00 13.38
N ILE A 270 -1.90 -7.74 13.89
CA ILE A 270 -0.65 -7.82 13.14
C ILE A 270 0.28 -8.80 13.84
N ARG A 271 0.82 -9.77 13.08
CA ARG A 271 1.89 -10.67 13.49
C ARG A 271 3.18 -10.31 12.78
N THR A 272 4.22 -10.03 13.56
CA THR A 272 5.56 -9.72 13.07
C THR A 272 6.44 -10.96 13.11
N TYR A 273 7.10 -11.29 12.00
CA TYR A 273 8.08 -12.37 11.88
C TYR A 273 9.50 -11.82 11.73
N HIS A 274 9.64 -10.61 11.18
CA HIS A 274 10.85 -9.83 11.10
C HIS A 274 10.48 -8.35 11.07
N ASP A 275 10.99 -7.60 12.02
CA ASP A 275 10.53 -6.21 12.26
C ASP A 275 11.18 -5.15 11.35
N GLY A 276 12.07 -5.54 10.44
CA GLY A 276 12.74 -4.58 9.55
C GLY A 276 13.51 -3.48 10.30
N TYR A 277 13.96 -3.77 11.51
CA TYR A 277 14.65 -2.87 12.45
C TYR A 277 13.75 -1.75 13.04
N HIS A 278 12.42 -1.94 13.03
CA HIS A 278 11.47 -1.00 13.64
C HIS A 278 11.18 -1.29 15.13
N LEU A 279 11.73 -2.36 15.69
CA LEU A 279 11.44 -2.84 17.04
C LEU A 279 9.94 -3.08 17.29
N CYS A 280 9.20 -3.51 16.26
CA CYS A 280 7.80 -3.89 16.41
C CYS A 280 7.62 -5.02 17.43
N SER A 281 6.47 -5.01 18.11
CA SER A 281 6.03 -6.16 18.90
C SER A 281 5.70 -7.35 17.99
N ASP A 282 5.84 -8.57 18.52
CA ASP A 282 5.49 -9.80 17.80
C ASP A 282 4.00 -9.82 17.43
N ASP A 283 3.17 -9.35 18.35
CA ASP A 283 1.74 -9.20 18.19
C ASP A 283 1.31 -7.76 18.47
N GLN A 284 0.48 -7.18 17.58
CA GLN A 284 -0.13 -5.88 17.75
C GLN A 284 -1.63 -5.98 17.43
N LEU A 285 -2.45 -5.17 18.09
CA LEU A 285 -3.89 -5.16 17.90
C LEU A 285 -4.44 -3.74 17.93
N TYR A 286 -5.26 -3.40 16.95
CA TYR A 286 -5.89 -2.09 16.83
C TYR A 286 -7.38 -2.22 16.57
N CYS A 287 -8.19 -1.34 17.19
CA CYS A 287 -9.60 -1.16 16.89
C CYS A 287 -9.76 -0.03 15.87
N ILE A 288 -9.89 -0.35 14.59
CA ILE A 288 -9.88 0.64 13.50
C ILE A 288 -11.11 1.58 13.55
N ALA A 289 -12.22 1.15 14.16
CA ALA A 289 -13.40 1.97 14.31
C ALA A 289 -13.20 3.12 15.32
N ASP A 290 -12.46 2.87 16.40
CA ASP A 290 -12.22 3.80 17.49
C ASP A 290 -10.87 4.51 17.39
N ASP A 291 -9.89 3.86 16.74
CA ASP A 291 -8.51 4.33 16.57
C ASP A 291 -8.08 4.13 15.10
N PRO A 292 -8.62 4.93 14.18
CA PRO A 292 -8.31 4.79 12.76
C PRO A 292 -6.82 5.01 12.45
N HIS A 293 -6.10 5.79 13.26
CA HIS A 293 -4.66 6.07 13.09
C HIS A 293 -3.74 5.08 13.83
N GLN A 294 -4.29 4.02 14.43
CA GLN A 294 -3.51 2.96 15.08
C GLN A 294 -2.47 3.47 16.09
N ILE A 295 -2.89 4.43 16.92
CA ILE A 295 -2.03 5.04 17.95
C ILE A 295 -1.84 4.10 19.13
N ASN A 296 -2.90 3.34 19.49
CA ASN A 296 -2.97 2.56 20.72
C ASN A 296 -2.93 1.06 20.42
N ASP A 297 -1.79 0.43 20.68
CA ASP A 297 -1.69 -1.03 20.63
C ASP A 297 -2.44 -1.66 21.81
N LEU A 298 -3.50 -2.39 21.49
CA LEU A 298 -4.42 -3.01 22.43
C LEU A 298 -4.12 -4.49 22.70
N ALA A 299 -3.03 -5.05 22.16
CA ALA A 299 -2.73 -6.48 22.25
C ALA A 299 -2.68 -7.00 23.70
N ASN A 300 -2.09 -6.22 24.61
CA ASN A 300 -2.01 -6.57 26.02
C ASN A 300 -3.35 -6.43 26.77
N GLN A 301 -4.27 -5.61 26.27
CA GLN A 301 -5.56 -5.35 26.91
C GLN A 301 -6.63 -6.36 26.48
N TYR A 302 -6.53 -6.86 25.24
CA TYR A 302 -7.51 -7.78 24.64
C TYR A 302 -6.82 -9.04 24.06
N PRO A 303 -6.13 -9.84 24.90
CA PRO A 303 -5.43 -11.04 24.44
C PRO A 303 -6.35 -12.05 23.75
N GLU A 304 -7.61 -12.12 24.15
CA GLU A 304 -8.61 -13.00 23.51
C GLU A 304 -8.91 -12.58 22.07
N VAL A 305 -8.87 -11.28 21.75
CA VAL A 305 -9.03 -10.79 20.38
C VAL A 305 -7.79 -11.09 19.55
N CYS A 306 -6.58 -10.97 20.14
CA CYS A 306 -5.34 -11.41 19.51
C CYS A 306 -5.40 -12.91 19.16
N TRP A 307 -5.93 -13.75 20.05
CA TRP A 307 -6.10 -15.18 19.76
C TRP A 307 -7.05 -15.43 18.58
N HIS A 308 -8.13 -14.65 18.45
CA HIS A 308 -9.01 -14.73 17.28
C HIS A 308 -8.27 -14.33 16.01
N GLY A 309 -7.51 -13.24 16.02
CA GLY A 309 -6.68 -12.81 14.88
C GLY A 309 -5.66 -13.87 14.49
N ALA A 310 -4.95 -14.43 15.47
CA ALA A 310 -4.00 -15.52 15.26
C ALA A 310 -4.68 -16.79 14.72
N TRP A 311 -5.89 -17.11 15.18
CA TRP A 311 -6.67 -18.24 14.68
C TRP A 311 -7.08 -18.04 13.22
N TYR A 312 -7.55 -16.85 12.84
CA TYR A 312 -7.87 -16.53 11.44
C TYR A 312 -6.63 -16.65 10.55
N LEU A 313 -5.49 -16.18 11.03
CA LEU A 313 -4.22 -16.29 10.32
C LEU A 313 -3.83 -17.76 10.09
N GLU A 314 -3.90 -18.59 11.12
CA GLU A 314 -3.61 -20.03 11.02
C GLU A 314 -4.61 -20.76 10.10
N HIS A 315 -5.90 -20.41 10.19
CA HIS A 315 -6.92 -20.95 9.30
C HIS A 315 -6.64 -20.61 7.83
N TRP A 316 -6.24 -19.35 7.57
CA TRP A 316 -5.86 -18.90 6.24
C TRP A 316 -4.63 -19.66 5.74
N LEU A 317 -3.58 -19.78 6.55
CA LEU A 317 -2.36 -20.53 6.22
C LEU A 317 -2.66 -21.98 5.88
N ALA A 318 -3.44 -22.67 6.72
CA ALA A 318 -3.86 -24.03 6.47
C ALA A 318 -4.66 -24.17 5.15
N THR A 319 -5.45 -23.15 4.82
CA THR A 319 -6.21 -23.13 3.56
C THR A 319 -5.28 -22.95 2.35
N GLN A 320 -4.27 -22.05 2.45
CA GLN A 320 -3.28 -21.88 1.39
C GLN A 320 -2.45 -23.17 1.20
N MET A 321 -2.01 -23.80 2.29
CA MET A 321 -1.30 -25.09 2.22
C MET A 321 -2.08 -26.17 1.47
N LYS A 322 -3.39 -26.26 1.69
CA LYS A 322 -4.26 -27.22 0.97
C LYS A 322 -4.38 -26.91 -0.53
N LYS A 323 -4.18 -25.66 -0.93
CA LYS A 323 -4.24 -25.22 -2.33
C LYS A 323 -2.89 -25.29 -3.03
N MET A 324 -1.80 -25.51 -2.30
CA MET A 324 -0.45 -25.50 -2.88
C MET A 324 -0.30 -26.56 -3.97
N SER A 325 0.34 -26.13 -5.07
CA SER A 325 0.79 -27.05 -6.11
C SER A 325 1.99 -27.86 -5.61
N PRO A 326 2.17 -29.13 -6.05
CA PRO A 326 3.35 -29.93 -5.71
C PRO A 326 4.71 -29.26 -6.02
N ASN A 327 4.72 -28.25 -6.87
CA ASN A 327 5.93 -27.51 -7.27
C ASN A 327 6.06 -26.14 -6.59
N CYS A 328 5.17 -25.81 -5.65
CA CYS A 328 5.13 -24.53 -4.92
C CYS A 328 5.07 -24.87 -3.42
N THR A 329 6.22 -25.05 -2.80
CA THR A 329 6.32 -25.60 -1.44
C THR A 329 6.69 -24.59 -0.38
N ASP A 330 7.00 -23.32 -0.76
CA ASP A 330 7.55 -22.35 0.16
C ASP A 330 6.57 -21.20 0.44
N ASP A 331 6.42 -20.85 1.71
CA ASP A 331 5.83 -19.58 2.10
C ASP A 331 6.80 -18.44 1.71
N PRO A 332 6.35 -17.39 0.94
CA PRO A 332 7.22 -16.31 0.53
C PRO A 332 7.91 -15.59 1.70
N LEU A 333 7.27 -15.44 2.86
CA LEU A 333 7.89 -14.80 4.02
C LEU A 333 9.05 -15.63 4.58
N TRP A 334 8.93 -16.94 4.58
CA TRP A 334 10.03 -17.84 5.00
C TRP A 334 11.25 -17.69 4.12
N ARG A 335 11.02 -17.54 2.82
CA ARG A 335 12.11 -17.34 1.87
C ARG A 335 12.81 -16.01 2.12
N VAL A 336 12.08 -14.92 2.28
CA VAL A 336 12.64 -13.59 2.56
C VAL A 336 13.49 -13.61 3.85
N ILE A 337 12.97 -14.21 4.92
CA ILE A 337 13.71 -14.35 6.18
C ILE A 337 14.94 -15.23 5.98
N GLY A 338 14.82 -16.35 5.30
CA GLY A 338 15.94 -17.27 5.01
C GLY A 338 17.02 -16.65 4.13
N GLU A 339 16.70 -15.66 3.34
CA GLU A 339 17.64 -14.89 2.50
C GLU A 339 18.29 -13.71 3.25
N GLY A 340 18.03 -13.53 4.54
CA GLY A 340 18.62 -12.51 5.40
C GLY A 340 17.75 -11.28 5.65
N GLY A 341 16.42 -11.43 5.57
CA GLY A 341 15.45 -10.41 5.95
C GLY A 341 14.85 -9.63 4.79
N PRO A 342 13.95 -8.68 5.09
CA PRO A 342 13.27 -7.84 4.12
C PRO A 342 14.21 -7.07 3.21
N PHE A 343 13.81 -6.89 1.95
CA PHE A 343 14.65 -6.31 0.89
C PHE A 343 15.21 -4.93 1.26
N HIS A 344 14.39 -4.06 1.87
CA HIS A 344 14.79 -2.69 2.20
C HIS A 344 15.64 -2.56 3.45
N CYS A 345 15.74 -3.58 4.31
CA CYS A 345 16.58 -3.53 5.50
C CYS A 345 17.80 -4.47 5.44
N LYS A 346 17.77 -5.46 4.58
CA LYS A 346 18.79 -6.48 4.44
C LYS A 346 20.19 -5.88 4.26
N GLY A 347 21.10 -6.21 5.20
CA GLY A 347 22.49 -5.76 5.14
C GLY A 347 22.77 -4.39 5.75
N TYR A 348 21.75 -3.67 6.25
CA TYR A 348 21.92 -2.34 6.83
C TYR A 348 22.02 -2.33 8.37
N LEU A 349 21.91 -3.48 9.06
CA LEU A 349 21.84 -3.52 10.51
C LEU A 349 23.06 -2.84 11.18
N ALA A 350 24.28 -3.15 10.72
CA ALA A 350 25.50 -2.58 11.31
C ALA A 350 25.53 -1.05 11.16
N ASP A 351 25.29 -0.56 9.95
CA ASP A 351 25.28 0.89 9.64
C ASP A 351 24.15 1.61 10.40
N TYR A 352 23.00 0.94 10.55
CA TYR A 352 21.88 1.50 11.28
C TYR A 352 22.15 1.54 12.80
N CYS A 353 22.74 0.50 13.37
CA CYS A 353 23.15 0.51 14.78
C CYS A 353 24.17 1.62 15.06
N ASP A 354 25.15 1.81 14.17
CA ASP A 354 26.11 2.90 14.26
C ASP A 354 25.42 4.29 14.26
N ARG A 355 24.46 4.50 13.38
CA ARG A 355 23.63 5.72 13.35
C ARG A 355 22.85 5.92 14.64
N LEU A 356 22.24 4.87 15.20
CA LEU A 356 21.50 4.94 16.46
C LEU A 356 22.41 5.32 17.62
N GLU A 357 23.63 4.80 17.68
CA GLU A 357 24.62 5.14 18.69
C GLU A 357 25.05 6.63 18.61
N HIS A 358 25.16 7.18 17.42
CA HIS A 358 25.50 8.59 17.18
C HIS A 358 24.32 9.58 17.33
N THR A 359 23.10 9.08 17.57
CA THR A 359 21.88 9.91 17.68
C THR A 359 21.15 9.70 19.02
N ASP A 360 21.90 9.39 20.10
CA ASP A 360 21.38 9.18 21.46
C ASP A 360 20.33 8.07 21.58
N ARG A 361 20.36 7.08 20.67
CA ARG A 361 19.45 5.93 20.63
C ARG A 361 20.18 4.59 20.81
N SER A 362 21.30 4.59 21.53
CA SER A 362 22.14 3.39 21.76
C SER A 362 21.36 2.22 22.36
N TRP A 363 20.32 2.49 23.16
CA TRP A 363 19.43 1.47 23.69
C TRP A 363 18.77 0.63 22.59
N ALA A 364 18.37 1.29 21.49
CA ALA A 364 17.73 0.62 20.36
C ALA A 364 18.75 -0.19 19.54
N ALA A 365 19.97 0.32 19.38
CA ALA A 365 21.05 -0.45 18.75
C ALA A 365 21.36 -1.75 19.52
N GLU A 366 21.40 -1.69 20.85
CA GLU A 366 21.59 -2.88 21.68
C GLU A 366 20.45 -3.89 21.52
N GLU A 367 19.21 -3.41 21.46
CA GLU A 367 18.05 -4.28 21.29
C GLU A 367 18.01 -4.91 19.90
N LEU A 368 18.28 -4.16 18.84
CA LEU A 368 18.37 -4.68 17.47
C LEU A 368 19.46 -5.76 17.34
N LYS A 369 20.64 -5.53 17.92
CA LYS A 369 21.73 -6.53 17.95
C LYS A 369 21.31 -7.84 18.63
N LYS A 370 20.44 -7.78 19.64
CA LYS A 370 19.89 -8.97 20.30
C LYS A 370 18.84 -9.69 19.44
N ARG A 371 17.97 -8.93 18.75
CA ARG A 371 16.90 -9.51 17.91
C ARG A 371 17.46 -10.12 16.63
N HIS A 372 18.49 -9.52 16.05
CA HIS A 372 19.04 -9.86 14.74
C HIS A 372 20.53 -10.25 14.80
N PRO A 373 20.96 -11.21 15.67
CA PRO A 373 22.37 -11.52 15.88
C PRO A 373 23.06 -12.07 14.61
N ASN A 374 22.29 -12.68 13.71
CA ASN A 374 22.82 -13.28 12.47
C ASN A 374 22.98 -12.27 11.33
N GLU A 375 22.50 -11.04 11.50
CA GLU A 375 22.49 -10.00 10.47
C GLU A 375 23.57 -8.94 10.69
N LEU A 376 24.28 -8.99 11.81
CA LEU A 376 25.36 -8.05 12.14
C LEU A 376 26.55 -8.11 11.18
N TYR A 377 26.72 -9.22 10.49
CA TYR A 377 27.82 -9.45 9.57
C TYR A 377 27.35 -10.13 8.28
N PRO A 378 26.50 -9.48 7.47
CA PRO A 378 26.18 -10.05 6.18
C PRO A 378 27.46 -10.13 5.35
N PRO A 379 27.64 -11.16 4.52
CA PRO A 379 28.65 -11.09 3.49
C PRO A 379 28.33 -9.88 2.61
N HIS A 380 29.22 -8.91 2.60
CA HIS A 380 29.15 -7.77 1.68
C HIS A 380 29.23 -8.31 0.27
N ASP A 381 28.10 -8.55 -0.34
CA ASP A 381 28.00 -8.64 -1.80
C ASP A 381 27.50 -7.29 -2.31
N PRO A 382 28.39 -6.44 -2.86
CA PRO A 382 28.02 -5.13 -3.39
C PRO A 382 27.12 -5.22 -4.65
N HIS A 383 26.80 -6.43 -5.11
CA HIS A 383 25.99 -6.69 -6.31
C HIS A 383 24.55 -7.10 -5.99
N ILE A 384 24.20 -7.28 -4.71
CA ILE A 384 22.81 -7.48 -4.26
C ILE A 384 22.24 -6.10 -3.85
N ARG A 385 22.03 -5.25 -4.81
CA ARG A 385 21.24 -4.02 -4.71
C ARG A 385 20.12 -4.06 -5.73
#